data_3aba31e054ed9f84584b43150e495d98
#
_entry.id   3aba31e054ed9f84584b43150e495d98
#
_cell.length_a   1.000
_cell.length_b   1.000
_cell.length_c   1.000
_cell.angle_alpha   90.00
_cell.angle_beta   90.00
_cell.angle_gamma   90.00
#
_symmetry.space_group_name_H-M   'P 1'
#
loop_
_entity.id
_entity.type
_entity.pdbx_description
1 polymer ?
#
loop_
_entity_poly.entity_id
_entity_poly.type
_entity_poly.pdbx_seq_one_letter_code
_entity_poly.pdbx_strand_id
1 'polypeptide(L)'
;MFRVLASLMTTRAQALNVLKSSAVNVGNKPVAPVRYTNCGDFFCSNCAKSSKCYLCGIPVRPNEIRTDHTILNLIRDCDTIANVIKEDNLWNTQIEKKNVSLKSNPLPNNSYTNNTDNKITNNQIPKSVAKNINKRNPKGETSLHAACLKEQKELVESLLNAGANPNTKDNANWSPLQECINFGFYEISKLLLKAGAYPNIPGFDNRTPLHEAVLTNRIREAKLLLEYHANKDVYDQFGKKPIDYCISKEMQQILSDGDLISNNTESEYDLNCTLNQTSFQADLIVYLSNLNETSKKLFEKAASKHKIKSLPTFKSSVTHVIVEVNNKNITNLTYDVMLAILSGKWLLTSEWISMCLELEDIHQMELELFEVSGCPILGIPKLARQNQEYQNPRLFNRCFFYLALQVDVVYSIGDVNLTKKEITELIIAGDGTVLNREPNPEDIKDKEQCIPFHTSRNPHHPLFKCTHYIIYAPGNDEPRIKYNMSHIKSLPLIWLIECIEKFTLLNPSYLGL
;
A
#
# COMPACT_ATOMS: atom_id res chain seq x y z
N MET A 1 13.99 -16.21 -11.58
CA MET A 1 13.64 -16.76 -12.89
C MET A 1 12.14 -16.89 -13.07
N PHE A 2 11.40 -17.57 -12.18
CA PHE A 2 9.92 -17.72 -12.25
C PHE A 2 9.13 -16.40 -12.17
N ARG A 3 9.55 -15.43 -11.36
CA ARG A 3 8.91 -14.10 -11.27
C ARG A 3 9.04 -13.30 -12.57
N VAL A 4 10.19 -13.42 -13.22
CA VAL A 4 10.41 -12.85 -14.56
C VAL A 4 9.54 -13.57 -15.58
N LEU A 5 9.39 -14.89 -15.50
CA LEU A 5 8.53 -15.67 -16.38
C LEU A 5 7.03 -15.42 -16.13
N ALA A 6 6.57 -15.31 -14.90
CA ALA A 6 5.16 -15.01 -14.60
C ALA A 6 4.80 -13.55 -14.93
N SER A 7 5.68 -12.58 -14.61
CA SER A 7 5.55 -11.20 -15.06
C SER A 7 5.67 -11.08 -16.58
N LEU A 8 6.55 -11.83 -17.20
CA LEU A 8 6.69 -11.96 -18.65
C LEU A 8 5.44 -12.61 -19.28
N MET A 9 4.80 -13.59 -18.62
CA MET A 9 3.59 -14.23 -19.14
C MET A 9 2.34 -13.36 -19.01
N THR A 10 2.16 -12.59 -17.93
CA THR A 10 1.06 -11.63 -17.80
C THR A 10 1.26 -10.42 -18.71
N THR A 11 2.44 -9.86 -18.76
CA THR A 11 2.79 -8.78 -19.70
C THR A 11 2.76 -9.27 -21.15
N ARG A 12 3.12 -10.55 -21.38
CA ARG A 12 3.01 -11.22 -22.69
C ARG A 12 1.57 -11.41 -23.12
N ALA A 13 0.67 -11.85 -22.23
CA ALA A 13 -0.75 -11.99 -22.57
C ALA A 13 -1.38 -10.63 -22.87
N GLN A 14 -1.01 -9.60 -22.16
CA GLN A 14 -1.43 -8.22 -22.44
C GLN A 14 -0.80 -7.68 -23.72
N ALA A 15 0.51 -7.83 -23.91
CA ALA A 15 1.20 -7.42 -25.15
C ALA A 15 0.73 -8.21 -26.36
N LEU A 16 0.49 -9.52 -26.24
CA LEU A 16 -0.08 -10.36 -27.30
C LEU A 16 -1.54 -10.01 -27.61
N ASN A 17 -2.34 -9.64 -26.60
CA ASN A 17 -3.71 -9.17 -26.84
C ASN A 17 -3.72 -7.80 -27.50
N VAL A 18 -2.83 -6.88 -27.12
CA VAL A 18 -2.65 -5.57 -27.74
C VAL A 18 -2.10 -5.75 -29.17
N LEU A 19 -1.13 -6.62 -29.39
CA LEU A 19 -0.58 -6.91 -30.72
C LEU A 19 -1.56 -7.68 -31.59
N LYS A 20 -2.42 -8.55 -31.03
CA LYS A 20 -3.50 -9.24 -31.76
C LYS A 20 -4.66 -8.29 -32.11
N SER A 21 -5.02 -7.35 -31.24
CA SER A 21 -6.06 -6.35 -31.52
C SER A 21 -5.62 -5.30 -32.54
N SER A 22 -4.31 -4.99 -32.58
CA SER A 22 -3.73 -4.03 -33.52
C SER A 22 -3.24 -4.65 -34.84
N ALA A 23 -2.96 -5.96 -34.85
CA ALA A 23 -2.55 -6.72 -36.03
C ALA A 23 -3.77 -7.37 -36.75
N VAL A 24 -4.77 -6.58 -37.05
CA VAL A 24 -6.06 -7.06 -37.61
C VAL A 24 -5.92 -7.84 -38.92
N ASN A 25 -4.73 -7.98 -39.52
CA ASN A 25 -4.60 -8.71 -40.80
C ASN A 25 -3.23 -9.38 -41.11
N VAL A 26 -2.35 -9.53 -40.14
CA VAL A 26 -1.06 -10.17 -40.42
C VAL A 26 -0.77 -11.26 -39.40
N GLY A 27 -1.09 -12.50 -39.70
CA GLY A 27 -0.82 -13.67 -38.86
C GLY A 27 0.68 -13.97 -38.67
N ASN A 28 1.53 -12.96 -38.74
CA ASN A 28 2.99 -13.07 -38.63
C ASN A 28 3.51 -12.31 -37.41
N LYS A 29 4.64 -12.78 -36.88
CA LYS A 29 5.43 -12.18 -35.83
C LYS A 29 5.62 -10.66 -36.06
N PRO A 30 5.36 -9.79 -35.08
CA PRO A 30 5.57 -8.35 -35.24
C PRO A 30 7.05 -8.02 -35.45
N VAL A 31 7.35 -7.26 -36.49
CA VAL A 31 8.70 -6.79 -36.81
C VAL A 31 8.86 -5.39 -36.24
N ALA A 32 9.88 -5.20 -35.39
CA ALA A 32 10.24 -3.92 -34.75
C ALA A 32 9.04 -3.19 -34.11
N PRO A 33 8.67 -3.50 -32.86
CA PRO A 33 7.58 -2.84 -32.18
C PRO A 33 7.87 -1.36 -31.96
N VAL A 34 6.88 -0.50 -32.23
CA VAL A 34 6.98 0.94 -32.04
C VAL A 34 5.84 1.42 -31.14
N ARG A 35 6.09 2.46 -30.38
CA ARG A 35 5.14 3.12 -29.50
C ARG A 35 4.88 4.53 -29.99
N TYR A 36 3.62 4.94 -30.01
CA TYR A 36 3.24 6.34 -30.16
C TYR A 36 3.42 7.09 -28.83
N THR A 37 4.23 8.15 -28.84
CA THR A 37 4.54 8.88 -27.58
C THR A 37 3.35 9.61 -26.98
N ASN A 38 2.35 9.99 -27.80
CA ASN A 38 1.21 10.77 -27.35
C ASN A 38 0.08 9.94 -26.73
N CYS A 39 -0.13 8.70 -27.15
CA CYS A 39 -1.17 7.82 -26.61
C CYS A 39 -0.64 6.56 -25.94
N GLY A 40 0.63 6.25 -26.12
CA GLY A 40 1.25 5.06 -25.54
C GLY A 40 0.92 3.73 -26.22
N ASP A 41 0.10 3.74 -27.32
CA ASP A 41 -0.30 2.54 -28.03
C ASP A 41 0.87 1.90 -28.80
N PHE A 42 0.85 0.56 -28.92
CA PHE A 42 1.91 -0.22 -29.55
C PHE A 42 1.50 -0.75 -30.91
N PHE A 43 2.40 -0.68 -31.88
CA PHE A 43 2.22 -1.21 -33.23
C PHE A 43 3.49 -1.84 -33.77
N CYS A 44 3.42 -2.63 -34.83
CA CYS A 44 4.63 -2.96 -35.57
C CYS A 44 5.01 -1.80 -36.50
N SER A 45 6.30 -1.63 -36.78
CA SER A 45 6.82 -0.52 -37.62
C SER A 45 6.17 -0.48 -39.03
N ASN A 46 5.76 -1.63 -39.55
CA ASN A 46 5.08 -1.72 -40.86
C ASN A 46 3.62 -1.26 -40.81
N CYS A 47 2.96 -1.35 -39.63
CA CYS A 47 1.57 -0.92 -39.44
C CYS A 47 1.49 0.56 -38.99
N ALA A 48 2.58 1.12 -38.43
CA ALA A 48 2.65 2.50 -37.91
C ALA A 48 2.83 3.57 -39.04
N LYS A 49 2.28 3.35 -40.21
CA LYS A 49 2.41 4.28 -41.35
C LYS A 49 1.25 5.31 -41.47
N SER A 50 0.28 5.22 -40.58
CA SER A 50 -0.86 6.12 -40.55
C SER A 50 -0.55 7.45 -39.85
N SER A 51 -1.17 8.53 -40.34
CA SER A 51 -1.13 9.84 -39.69
C SER A 51 -1.98 9.94 -38.42
N LYS A 52 -2.69 8.88 -38.05
CA LYS A 52 -3.52 8.76 -36.84
C LYS A 52 -3.34 7.40 -36.20
N CYS A 53 -3.42 7.36 -34.86
CA CYS A 53 -3.45 6.09 -34.11
C CYS A 53 -4.71 5.29 -34.48
N TYR A 54 -4.56 4.00 -34.78
CA TYR A 54 -5.68 3.13 -35.17
C TYR A 54 -6.64 2.82 -34.01
N LEU A 55 -6.18 2.93 -32.77
CA LEU A 55 -6.98 2.60 -31.59
C LEU A 55 -7.74 3.82 -31.03
N CYS A 56 -7.07 4.95 -30.86
CA CYS A 56 -7.68 6.13 -30.25
C CYS A 56 -7.93 7.30 -31.22
N GLY A 57 -7.50 7.20 -32.47
CA GLY A 57 -7.71 8.23 -33.50
C GLY A 57 -6.83 9.49 -33.35
N ILE A 58 -5.98 9.56 -32.35
CA ILE A 58 -5.10 10.73 -32.11
C ILE A 58 -4.13 10.90 -33.27
N PRO A 59 -3.96 12.13 -33.82
CA PRO A 59 -3.00 12.41 -34.87
C PRO A 59 -1.57 12.10 -34.41
N VAL A 60 -0.78 11.45 -35.25
CA VAL A 60 0.60 11.03 -34.97
C VAL A 60 1.55 11.66 -35.96
N ARG A 61 2.62 12.27 -35.50
CA ARG A 61 3.71 12.79 -36.32
C ARG A 61 4.85 11.77 -36.40
N PRO A 62 5.65 11.73 -37.48
CA PRO A 62 6.74 10.76 -37.61
C PRO A 62 7.76 10.78 -36.48
N ASN A 63 8.01 11.94 -35.87
CA ASN A 63 8.93 12.11 -34.74
C ASN A 63 8.35 11.64 -33.39
N GLU A 64 7.08 11.31 -33.34
CA GLU A 64 6.38 10.80 -32.16
C GLU A 64 6.32 9.27 -32.13
N ILE A 65 6.90 8.60 -33.13
CA ILE A 65 6.99 7.15 -33.24
C ILE A 65 8.37 6.74 -32.71
N ARG A 66 8.43 5.95 -31.65
CA ARG A 66 9.67 5.44 -31.07
C ARG A 66 9.68 3.92 -31.02
N THR A 67 10.85 3.33 -31.30
CA THR A 67 11.03 1.89 -31.10
C THR A 67 10.95 1.57 -29.60
N ASP A 68 10.09 0.63 -29.25
CA ASP A 68 10.00 0.17 -27.87
C ASP A 68 10.99 -0.98 -27.63
N HIS A 69 12.11 -0.65 -27.03
CA HIS A 69 13.19 -1.61 -26.74
C HIS A 69 12.75 -2.65 -25.71
N THR A 70 11.78 -2.34 -24.84
CA THR A 70 11.29 -3.28 -23.83
C THR A 70 10.52 -4.42 -24.50
N ILE A 71 9.61 -4.08 -25.44
CA ILE A 71 8.88 -5.08 -26.21
C ILE A 71 9.80 -5.82 -27.18
N LEU A 72 10.78 -5.13 -27.77
CA LEU A 72 11.77 -5.76 -28.65
C LEU A 72 12.60 -6.81 -27.90
N ASN A 73 13.03 -6.51 -26.67
CA ASN A 73 13.75 -7.46 -25.81
C ASN A 73 12.84 -8.65 -25.41
N LEU A 74 11.57 -8.39 -25.07
CA LEU A 74 10.61 -9.44 -24.76
C LEU A 74 10.39 -10.40 -25.95
N ILE A 75 10.31 -9.88 -27.18
CA ILE A 75 10.20 -10.70 -28.39
C ILE A 75 11.45 -11.58 -28.56
N ARG A 76 12.64 -10.99 -28.36
CA ARG A 76 13.92 -11.72 -28.45
C ARG A 76 14.04 -12.81 -27.39
N ASP A 77 13.62 -12.53 -26.15
CA ASP A 77 13.63 -13.52 -25.06
C ASP A 77 12.65 -14.66 -25.34
N CYS A 78 11.47 -14.36 -25.91
CA CYS A 78 10.53 -15.39 -26.34
C CYS A 78 11.11 -16.27 -27.46
N ASP A 79 11.82 -15.69 -28.44
CA ASP A 79 12.48 -16.45 -29.49
C ASP A 79 13.58 -17.35 -28.94
N THR A 80 14.37 -16.85 -27.97
CA THR A 80 15.41 -17.63 -27.30
C THR A 80 14.81 -18.81 -26.56
N ILE A 81 13.70 -18.60 -25.84
CA ILE A 81 12.98 -19.66 -25.15
C ILE A 81 12.39 -20.68 -26.14
N ALA A 82 11.82 -20.22 -27.27
CA ALA A 82 11.29 -21.10 -28.31
C ALA A 82 12.39 -22.00 -28.89
N ASN A 83 13.56 -21.43 -29.17
CA ASN A 83 14.72 -22.20 -29.65
C ASN A 83 15.23 -23.24 -28.65
N VAL A 84 15.16 -22.92 -27.34
CA VAL A 84 15.57 -23.87 -26.27
C VAL A 84 14.57 -25.02 -26.15
N ILE A 85 13.26 -24.76 -26.34
CA ILE A 85 12.20 -25.76 -26.21
C ILE A 85 12.01 -26.56 -27.52
N LYS A 86 12.66 -26.17 -28.62
CA LYS A 86 12.51 -26.75 -29.96
C LYS A 86 11.05 -26.74 -30.48
N GLU A 87 10.28 -25.76 -30.08
CA GLU A 87 8.94 -25.52 -30.62
C GLU A 87 8.97 -24.36 -31.63
N ASP A 88 8.83 -24.67 -32.90
CA ASP A 88 8.93 -23.71 -34.01
C ASP A 88 7.75 -22.72 -34.10
N ASN A 89 6.70 -22.84 -33.27
CA ASN A 89 5.47 -22.06 -33.43
C ASN A 89 4.87 -21.51 -32.11
N LEU A 90 5.63 -20.72 -31.37
CA LEU A 90 5.12 -19.96 -30.19
C LEU A 90 4.08 -18.89 -30.58
N TRP A 91 3.97 -18.53 -31.86
CA TRP A 91 3.11 -17.47 -32.37
C TRP A 91 1.78 -17.96 -32.97
N ASN A 92 1.67 -19.28 -33.27
CA ASN A 92 0.44 -19.90 -33.76
C ASN A 92 -0.23 -20.69 -32.63
N THR A 93 -1.18 -20.12 -31.92
CA THR A 93 -1.92 -20.81 -30.88
C THR A 93 -3.31 -21.24 -31.34
N GLN A 94 -3.46 -22.50 -31.67
CA GLN A 94 -4.64 -23.27 -31.26
C GLN A 94 -4.16 -24.24 -30.16
N ILE A 95 -4.70 -24.08 -28.96
CA ILE A 95 -4.30 -24.89 -27.78
C ILE A 95 -5.09 -26.18 -27.81
N GLU A 96 -4.51 -27.24 -28.33
CA GLU A 96 -4.92 -28.60 -27.99
C GLU A 96 -4.14 -29.08 -26.77
N LYS A 97 -4.87 -29.46 -25.71
CA LYS A 97 -4.34 -30.03 -24.49
C LYS A 97 -3.76 -31.43 -24.78
N LYS A 98 -2.45 -31.60 -24.70
CA LYS A 98 -1.82 -32.91 -24.54
C LYS A 98 -0.93 -32.95 -23.29
N ASN A 99 -1.23 -33.88 -22.42
CA ASN A 99 -0.44 -34.25 -21.25
C ASN A 99 0.93 -34.80 -21.68
N VAL A 100 2.01 -34.13 -21.24
CA VAL A 100 3.37 -34.69 -21.43
C VAL A 100 4.01 -34.86 -20.08
N SER A 101 4.31 -36.12 -19.74
CA SER A 101 5.12 -36.52 -18.61
C SER A 101 6.60 -36.23 -18.88
N LEU A 102 7.24 -35.45 -18.02
CA LEU A 102 8.66 -35.10 -18.10
C LEU A 102 9.53 -36.25 -17.57
N LYS A 103 10.32 -36.86 -18.46
CA LYS A 103 11.49 -37.69 -18.11
C LYS A 103 12.73 -36.79 -18.11
N SER A 104 13.48 -36.85 -17.01
CA SER A 104 14.73 -36.11 -16.79
C SER A 104 15.90 -36.76 -17.54
N ASN A 105 16.67 -35.97 -18.29
CA ASN A 105 18.04 -36.33 -18.71
C ASN A 105 18.98 -35.12 -18.52
N PRO A 106 20.27 -35.34 -18.16
CA PRO A 106 21.16 -34.29 -17.64
C PRO A 106 21.89 -33.52 -18.76
N LEU A 107 22.10 -32.23 -18.50
CA LEU A 107 22.83 -31.28 -19.34
C LEU A 107 24.36 -31.35 -19.12
N PRO A 108 25.18 -31.10 -20.15
CA PRO A 108 26.63 -31.06 -20.02
C PRO A 108 27.15 -29.71 -19.49
N ASN A 109 28.20 -29.82 -18.69
CA ASN A 109 28.97 -28.74 -18.08
C ASN A 109 29.57 -27.77 -19.09
N ASN A 110 29.40 -26.46 -18.86
CA ASN A 110 30.38 -25.48 -19.30
C ASN A 110 30.62 -24.47 -18.16
N SER A 111 31.89 -24.40 -17.80
CA SER A 111 32.51 -23.68 -16.74
C SER A 111 32.55 -22.18 -17.00
N TYR A 112 31.91 -21.38 -16.12
CA TYR A 112 32.38 -20.04 -15.77
C TYR A 112 32.41 -19.93 -14.25
N THR A 113 33.61 -19.78 -13.74
CA THR A 113 33.97 -19.58 -12.36
C THR A 113 33.45 -18.25 -11.86
N ASN A 114 32.54 -18.27 -10.90
CA ASN A 114 32.39 -17.22 -9.91
C ASN A 114 32.08 -17.86 -8.56
N ASN A 115 33.05 -17.73 -7.68
CA ASN A 115 33.01 -18.17 -6.28
C ASN A 115 31.87 -17.51 -5.52
N THR A 116 30.89 -18.29 -5.14
CA THR A 116 30.16 -18.25 -3.85
C THR A 116 29.12 -19.38 -3.84
N ASP A 117 29.60 -20.64 -3.97
CA ASP A 117 28.77 -21.81 -3.62
C ASP A 117 28.91 -22.06 -2.12
N ASN A 118 28.00 -21.52 -1.34
CA ASN A 118 27.66 -22.11 -0.06
C ASN A 118 26.39 -22.97 -0.25
N LYS A 119 26.58 -24.26 -0.43
CA LYS A 119 25.58 -25.30 -0.25
C LYS A 119 24.95 -25.10 1.12
N ILE A 120 23.72 -24.60 1.18
CA ILE A 120 22.92 -24.55 2.39
C ILE A 120 22.17 -25.90 2.49
N THR A 121 22.85 -26.88 3.02
CA THR A 121 22.23 -28.03 3.68
C THR A 121 22.32 -27.74 5.17
N ASN A 122 21.30 -27.10 5.73
CA ASN A 122 20.86 -27.17 7.14
C ASN A 122 19.88 -26.00 7.40
N ASN A 123 18.76 -26.31 8.03
CA ASN A 123 17.67 -25.44 8.46
C ASN A 123 18.09 -24.35 9.49
N GLN A 124 19.25 -23.72 9.33
CA GLN A 124 19.73 -22.69 10.23
C GLN A 124 19.75 -21.34 9.50
N ILE A 125 19.08 -20.37 10.13
CA ILE A 125 19.11 -18.97 9.70
C ILE A 125 20.59 -18.51 9.68
N PRO A 126 21.10 -17.96 8.56
CA PRO A 126 22.45 -17.41 8.54
C PRO A 126 22.65 -16.37 9.65
N LYS A 127 23.74 -16.43 10.40
CA LYS A 127 24.03 -15.52 11.54
C LYS A 127 23.92 -14.03 11.16
N SER A 128 24.18 -13.68 9.90
CA SER A 128 24.01 -12.32 9.36
C SER A 128 22.53 -11.91 9.24
N VAL A 129 21.61 -12.85 9.03
CA VAL A 129 20.17 -12.60 8.93
C VAL A 129 19.55 -12.49 10.31
N ALA A 130 20.00 -13.32 11.28
CA ALA A 130 19.51 -13.28 12.65
C ALA A 130 19.78 -11.92 13.33
N LYS A 131 20.85 -11.21 12.94
CA LYS A 131 21.21 -9.90 13.51
C LYS A 131 20.34 -8.74 13.00
N ASN A 132 19.62 -8.93 11.87
CA ASN A 132 18.77 -7.91 11.23
C ASN A 132 17.68 -8.57 10.39
N ILE A 133 16.83 -9.38 11.03
CA ILE A 133 15.88 -10.29 10.39
C ILE A 133 14.89 -9.57 9.46
N ASN A 134 14.53 -8.31 9.77
CA ASN A 134 13.61 -7.49 8.99
C ASN A 134 14.33 -6.49 8.06
N LYS A 135 15.64 -6.66 7.84
CA LYS A 135 16.37 -5.80 6.91
C LYS A 135 15.78 -5.93 5.51
N ARG A 136 15.50 -4.78 4.91
CA ARG A 136 14.94 -4.68 3.56
C ARG A 136 16.07 -4.57 2.52
N ASN A 137 15.91 -5.26 1.41
CA ASN A 137 16.77 -5.10 0.24
C ASN A 137 16.37 -3.84 -0.58
N PRO A 138 17.07 -3.47 -1.67
CA PRO A 138 16.72 -2.31 -2.50
C PRO A 138 15.30 -2.36 -3.10
N LYS A 139 14.70 -3.55 -3.21
CA LYS A 139 13.30 -3.74 -3.64
C LYS A 139 12.30 -3.62 -2.48
N GLY A 140 12.78 -3.40 -1.26
CA GLY A 140 11.96 -3.37 -0.06
C GLY A 140 11.62 -4.76 0.51
N GLU A 141 12.10 -5.84 -0.11
CA GLU A 141 11.84 -7.21 0.33
C GLU A 141 12.68 -7.57 1.56
N THR A 142 12.08 -8.25 2.54
CA THR A 142 12.81 -8.86 3.66
C THR A 142 13.24 -10.29 3.31
N SER A 143 14.03 -10.92 4.17
CA SER A 143 14.38 -12.34 4.03
C SER A 143 13.15 -13.24 4.00
N LEU A 144 12.08 -12.84 4.72
CA LEU A 144 10.80 -13.56 4.71
C LEU A 144 10.12 -13.48 3.33
N HIS A 145 10.06 -12.31 2.68
CA HIS A 145 9.56 -12.22 1.29
C HIS A 145 10.34 -13.13 0.35
N ALA A 146 11.67 -13.09 0.44
CA ALA A 146 12.52 -13.92 -0.42
C ALA A 146 12.31 -15.44 -0.20
N ALA A 147 12.09 -15.87 1.04
CA ALA A 147 11.79 -17.24 1.38
C ALA A 147 10.40 -17.67 0.87
N CYS A 148 9.39 -16.80 1.02
CA CYS A 148 8.03 -17.02 0.49
C CYS A 148 8.05 -17.18 -1.03
N LEU A 149 8.71 -16.25 -1.74
CA LEU A 149 8.82 -16.29 -3.20
C LEU A 149 9.52 -17.55 -3.74
N LYS A 150 10.40 -18.16 -2.95
CA LYS A 150 11.13 -19.39 -3.31
C LYS A 150 10.44 -20.65 -2.80
N GLU A 151 9.25 -20.55 -2.20
CA GLU A 151 8.51 -21.67 -1.61
C GLU A 151 9.32 -22.46 -0.56
N GLN A 152 10.20 -21.77 0.19
CA GLN A 152 11.07 -22.39 1.19
C GLN A 152 10.36 -22.48 2.54
N LYS A 153 9.43 -23.44 2.71
CA LYS A 153 8.57 -23.59 3.89
C LYS A 153 9.36 -23.63 5.20
N GLU A 154 10.41 -24.46 5.27
CA GLU A 154 11.23 -24.64 6.48
C GLU A 154 11.97 -23.36 6.86
N LEU A 155 12.43 -22.60 5.86
CA LEU A 155 13.08 -21.31 6.09
C LEU A 155 12.07 -20.25 6.53
N VAL A 156 10.87 -20.22 5.95
CA VAL A 156 9.77 -19.35 6.39
C VAL A 156 9.44 -19.60 7.86
N GLU A 157 9.24 -20.88 8.25
CA GLU A 157 8.96 -21.26 9.64
C GLU A 157 10.09 -20.84 10.58
N SER A 158 11.33 -21.08 10.19
CA SER A 158 12.50 -20.67 10.97
C SER A 158 12.60 -19.14 11.14
N LEU A 159 12.31 -18.38 10.07
CA LEU A 159 12.33 -16.90 10.12
C LEU A 159 11.20 -16.36 11.00
N LEU A 160 10.00 -16.93 10.92
CA LEU A 160 8.86 -16.53 11.77
C LEU A 160 9.14 -16.83 13.24
N ASN A 161 9.68 -18.02 13.57
CA ASN A 161 10.08 -18.40 14.92
C ASN A 161 11.22 -17.50 15.47
N ALA A 162 12.05 -16.95 14.59
CA ALA A 162 13.10 -15.99 14.97
C ALA A 162 12.59 -14.53 15.06
N GLY A 163 11.29 -14.29 14.91
CA GLY A 163 10.67 -12.97 15.05
C GLY A 163 10.64 -12.14 13.77
N ALA A 164 10.67 -12.76 12.58
CA ALA A 164 10.43 -12.03 11.35
C ALA A 164 9.00 -11.47 11.30
N ASN A 165 8.86 -10.19 10.96
CA ASN A 165 7.55 -9.55 10.85
C ASN A 165 6.82 -10.01 9.57
N PRO A 166 5.68 -10.73 9.67
CA PRO A 166 4.94 -11.22 8.51
C PRO A 166 4.19 -10.11 7.75
N ASN A 167 4.11 -8.91 8.33
CA ASN A 167 3.30 -7.80 7.81
C ASN A 167 4.14 -6.71 7.11
N THR A 168 5.41 -6.97 6.84
CA THR A 168 6.24 -6.02 6.06
C THR A 168 5.76 -5.98 4.61
N LYS A 169 5.76 -4.78 4.01
CA LYS A 169 5.45 -4.60 2.57
C LYS A 169 6.74 -4.29 1.80
N ASP A 170 6.87 -4.80 0.61
CA ASP A 170 7.93 -4.41 -0.34
C ASP A 170 7.68 -3.02 -0.95
N ASN A 171 8.52 -2.58 -1.89
CA ASN A 171 8.34 -1.28 -2.55
C ASN A 171 7.14 -1.25 -3.53
N ALA A 172 6.60 -2.41 -3.89
CA ALA A 172 5.38 -2.55 -4.68
C ALA A 172 4.12 -2.69 -3.80
N ASN A 173 4.24 -2.50 -2.49
CA ASN A 173 3.18 -2.68 -1.48
C ASN A 173 2.69 -4.14 -1.32
N TRP A 174 3.47 -5.14 -1.71
CA TRP A 174 3.14 -6.54 -1.47
C TRP A 174 3.64 -7.00 -0.11
N SER A 175 2.79 -7.72 0.62
CA SER A 175 3.17 -8.45 1.84
C SER A 175 3.56 -9.90 1.52
N PRO A 176 4.32 -10.59 2.39
CA PRO A 176 4.62 -12.02 2.23
C PRO A 176 3.37 -12.88 2.03
N LEU A 177 2.26 -12.55 2.74
CA LEU A 177 0.99 -13.27 2.60
C LEU A 177 0.39 -13.08 1.19
N GLN A 178 0.34 -11.85 0.67
CA GLN A 178 -0.18 -11.58 -0.67
C GLN A 178 0.62 -12.30 -1.75
N GLU A 179 1.95 -12.32 -1.64
CA GLU A 179 2.81 -13.08 -2.55
C GLU A 179 2.44 -14.58 -2.53
N CYS A 180 2.35 -15.18 -1.34
CA CYS A 180 2.03 -16.59 -1.22
C CYS A 180 0.63 -16.94 -1.75
N ILE A 181 -0.36 -16.10 -1.51
CA ILE A 181 -1.72 -16.25 -2.04
C ILE A 181 -1.71 -16.20 -3.56
N ASN A 182 -1.02 -15.20 -4.15
CA ASN A 182 -0.94 -15.03 -5.60
C ASN A 182 -0.33 -16.27 -6.28
N PHE A 183 0.71 -16.87 -5.69
CA PHE A 183 1.35 -18.07 -6.21
C PHE A 183 0.63 -19.38 -5.85
N GLY A 184 -0.29 -19.37 -4.89
CA GLY A 184 -1.04 -20.53 -4.42
C GLY A 184 -0.23 -21.41 -3.45
N PHE A 185 0.65 -20.82 -2.65
CA PHE A 185 1.44 -21.51 -1.63
C PHE A 185 0.64 -21.67 -0.34
N TYR A 186 -0.35 -22.54 -0.35
CA TYR A 186 -1.32 -22.74 0.73
C TYR A 186 -0.65 -22.97 2.10
N GLU A 187 0.33 -23.89 2.17
CA GLU A 187 0.97 -24.25 3.44
C GLU A 187 1.74 -23.07 4.04
N ILE A 188 2.41 -22.27 3.19
CA ILE A 188 3.13 -21.08 3.64
C ILE A 188 2.16 -19.98 4.04
N SER A 189 1.08 -19.77 3.27
CA SER A 189 0.01 -18.82 3.63
C SER A 189 -0.60 -19.14 4.99
N LYS A 190 -0.83 -20.43 5.28
CA LYS A 190 -1.32 -20.90 6.59
C LYS A 190 -0.31 -20.64 7.72
N LEU A 191 0.98 -20.85 7.47
CA LEU A 191 2.04 -20.52 8.46
C LEU A 191 2.10 -19.02 8.74
N LEU A 192 2.03 -18.19 7.70
CA LEU A 192 2.04 -16.73 7.84
C LEU A 192 0.83 -16.23 8.65
N LEU A 193 -0.38 -16.74 8.35
CA LEU A 193 -1.59 -16.38 9.09
C LEU A 193 -1.52 -16.80 10.56
N LYS A 194 -1.03 -18.03 10.85
CA LYS A 194 -0.76 -18.48 12.22
C LYS A 194 0.26 -17.60 12.96
N ALA A 195 1.22 -17.03 12.25
CA ALA A 195 2.23 -16.14 12.80
C ALA A 195 1.75 -14.67 12.89
N GLY A 196 0.47 -14.39 12.68
CA GLY A 196 -0.11 -13.05 12.81
C GLY A 196 -0.02 -12.19 11.55
N ALA A 197 0.07 -12.79 10.36
CA ALA A 197 -0.12 -12.03 9.14
C ALA A 197 -1.55 -11.48 9.05
N TYR A 198 -1.69 -10.19 8.72
CA TYR A 198 -2.99 -9.55 8.64
C TYR A 198 -3.76 -10.00 7.38
N PRO A 199 -4.93 -10.66 7.53
CA PRO A 199 -5.69 -11.19 6.40
C PRO A 199 -6.31 -10.07 5.54
N ASN A 200 -6.41 -8.86 6.07
CA ASN A 200 -7.03 -7.70 5.42
C ASN A 200 -6.03 -6.62 5.02
N ILE A 201 -4.72 -6.90 5.07
CA ILE A 201 -3.68 -5.91 4.72
C ILE A 201 -3.87 -5.43 3.28
N PRO A 202 -4.10 -4.11 3.04
CA PRO A 202 -4.21 -3.61 1.67
C PRO A 202 -2.85 -3.57 0.99
N GLY A 203 -2.77 -4.14 -0.20
CA GLY A 203 -1.57 -4.14 -1.03
C GLY A 203 -1.62 -3.13 -2.17
N PHE A 204 -1.06 -3.51 -3.31
CA PHE A 204 -1.14 -2.73 -4.53
C PHE A 204 -2.61 -2.50 -4.92
N ASP A 205 -2.94 -1.30 -5.36
CA ASP A 205 -4.32 -0.89 -5.70
C ASP A 205 -5.33 -1.01 -4.54
N ASN A 206 -4.86 -0.99 -3.27
CA ASN A 206 -5.67 -1.23 -2.07
C ASN A 206 -6.35 -2.62 -2.06
N ARG A 207 -5.85 -3.57 -2.84
CA ARG A 207 -6.35 -4.94 -2.86
C ARG A 207 -5.91 -5.70 -1.62
N THR A 208 -6.85 -6.41 -0.99
CA THR A 208 -6.54 -7.32 0.13
C THR A 208 -6.06 -8.67 -0.39
N PRO A 209 -5.47 -9.53 0.46
CA PRO A 209 -5.16 -10.91 0.09
C PRO A 209 -6.34 -11.69 -0.50
N LEU A 210 -7.57 -11.40 -0.04
CA LEU A 210 -8.78 -12.02 -0.59
C LEU A 210 -9.07 -11.57 -2.04
N HIS A 211 -8.82 -10.30 -2.38
CA HIS A 211 -8.89 -9.85 -3.78
C HIS A 211 -7.91 -10.63 -4.67
N GLU A 212 -6.67 -10.82 -4.20
CA GLU A 212 -5.66 -11.56 -4.97
C GLU A 212 -6.02 -13.04 -5.12
N ALA A 213 -6.56 -13.69 -4.07
CA ALA A 213 -7.05 -15.05 -4.14
C ALA A 213 -8.16 -15.23 -5.18
N VAL A 214 -9.09 -14.27 -5.25
CA VAL A 214 -10.20 -14.28 -6.21
C VAL A 214 -9.71 -14.00 -7.63
N LEU A 215 -8.87 -12.98 -7.84
CA LEU A 215 -8.29 -12.63 -9.13
C LEU A 215 -7.49 -13.77 -9.75
N THR A 216 -6.79 -14.56 -8.92
CA THR A 216 -5.98 -15.72 -9.35
C THR A 216 -6.74 -17.03 -9.25
N ASN A 217 -8.04 -16.99 -8.89
CA ASN A 217 -8.92 -18.16 -8.70
C ASN A 217 -8.35 -19.22 -7.75
N ARG A 218 -7.76 -18.79 -6.63
CA ARG A 218 -7.17 -19.64 -5.59
C ARG A 218 -8.23 -20.03 -4.55
N ILE A 219 -9.00 -21.07 -4.84
CA ILE A 219 -10.15 -21.50 -4.04
C ILE A 219 -9.75 -21.87 -2.60
N ARG A 220 -8.65 -22.65 -2.45
CA ARG A 220 -8.17 -23.13 -1.14
C ARG A 220 -7.69 -21.98 -0.26
N GLU A 221 -6.96 -21.04 -0.86
CA GLU A 221 -6.43 -19.87 -0.20
C GLU A 221 -7.54 -18.88 0.17
N ALA A 222 -8.58 -18.74 -0.67
CA ALA A 222 -9.75 -17.92 -0.35
C ALA A 222 -10.50 -18.48 0.87
N LYS A 223 -10.75 -19.81 0.93
CA LYS A 223 -11.35 -20.47 2.10
C LYS A 223 -10.50 -20.25 3.35
N LEU A 224 -9.18 -20.44 3.24
CA LEU A 224 -8.25 -20.21 4.34
C LEU A 224 -8.32 -18.77 4.85
N LEU A 225 -8.35 -17.77 3.95
CA LEU A 225 -8.45 -16.37 4.34
C LEU A 225 -9.77 -16.06 5.08
N LEU A 226 -10.89 -16.65 4.62
CA LEU A 226 -12.19 -16.50 5.29
C LEU A 226 -12.20 -17.16 6.67
N GLU A 227 -11.53 -18.31 6.85
CA GLU A 227 -11.31 -18.94 8.16
C GLU A 227 -10.54 -18.04 9.13
N TYR A 228 -9.66 -17.16 8.61
CA TYR A 228 -8.93 -16.15 9.37
C TYR A 228 -9.58 -14.76 9.32
N HIS A 229 -10.90 -14.72 9.14
CA HIS A 229 -11.73 -13.51 9.17
C HIS A 229 -11.34 -12.43 8.14
N ALA A 230 -10.93 -12.85 6.94
CA ALA A 230 -10.78 -11.91 5.83
C ALA A 230 -12.13 -11.26 5.51
N ASN A 231 -12.14 -9.94 5.43
CA ASN A 231 -13.34 -9.17 5.15
C ASN A 231 -13.65 -9.20 3.65
N LYS A 232 -14.79 -9.77 3.27
CA LYS A 232 -15.28 -9.88 1.89
C LYS A 232 -15.88 -8.58 1.34
N ASP A 233 -16.15 -7.61 2.21
CA ASP A 233 -16.82 -6.35 1.86
C ASP A 233 -15.88 -5.14 1.71
N VAL A 234 -14.57 -5.38 1.62
CA VAL A 234 -13.59 -4.33 1.38
C VAL A 234 -13.58 -3.96 -0.11
N TYR A 235 -13.55 -2.67 -0.40
CA TYR A 235 -13.40 -2.14 -1.74
C TYR A 235 -11.92 -1.84 -2.05
N ASP A 236 -11.49 -2.20 -3.25
CA ASP A 236 -10.20 -1.76 -3.80
C ASP A 236 -10.27 -0.29 -4.27
N GLN A 237 -9.19 0.23 -4.85
CA GLN A 237 -9.16 1.60 -5.37
C GLN A 237 -10.10 1.84 -6.57
N PHE A 238 -10.61 0.78 -7.21
CA PHE A 238 -11.56 0.88 -8.33
C PHE A 238 -13.01 0.74 -7.86
N GLY A 239 -13.25 0.61 -6.55
CA GLY A 239 -14.57 0.42 -5.95
C GLY A 239 -15.16 -0.95 -6.19
N LYS A 240 -14.30 -1.95 -6.33
CA LYS A 240 -14.71 -3.33 -6.50
C LYS A 240 -14.43 -4.13 -5.24
N LYS A 241 -15.37 -4.99 -4.87
CA LYS A 241 -15.20 -6.01 -3.85
C LYS A 241 -14.50 -7.25 -4.43
N PRO A 242 -13.96 -8.15 -3.61
CA PRO A 242 -13.43 -9.42 -4.08
C PRO A 242 -14.42 -10.18 -4.98
N ILE A 243 -15.71 -10.22 -4.61
CA ILE A 243 -16.76 -10.90 -5.37
C ILE A 243 -16.93 -10.37 -6.80
N ASP A 244 -16.65 -9.10 -7.05
CA ASP A 244 -16.77 -8.46 -8.37
C ASP A 244 -15.71 -8.95 -9.37
N TYR A 245 -14.67 -9.62 -8.88
CA TYR A 245 -13.61 -10.21 -9.67
C TYR A 245 -13.77 -11.73 -9.89
N CYS A 246 -14.86 -12.33 -9.38
CA CYS A 246 -15.07 -13.78 -9.50
C CYS A 246 -15.19 -14.21 -10.95
N ILE A 247 -14.34 -15.19 -11.33
CA ILE A 247 -14.37 -15.84 -12.65
C ILE A 247 -15.14 -17.16 -12.57
N SER A 248 -15.05 -17.89 -11.45
CA SER A 248 -15.66 -19.21 -11.27
C SER A 248 -16.89 -19.15 -10.37
N LYS A 249 -17.90 -20.01 -10.69
CA LYS A 249 -19.10 -20.16 -9.87
C LYS A 249 -18.78 -20.68 -8.47
N GLU A 250 -17.75 -21.56 -8.35
CA GLU A 250 -17.32 -22.09 -7.05
C GLU A 250 -16.79 -20.96 -6.14
N MET A 251 -15.94 -20.06 -6.67
CA MET A 251 -15.45 -18.90 -5.91
C MET A 251 -16.61 -18.00 -5.49
N GLN A 252 -17.57 -17.77 -6.38
CA GLN A 252 -18.74 -16.96 -6.09
C GLN A 252 -19.59 -17.55 -4.96
N GLN A 253 -19.80 -18.88 -4.95
CA GLN A 253 -20.49 -19.57 -3.87
C GLN A 253 -19.77 -19.37 -2.53
N ILE A 254 -18.47 -19.62 -2.48
CA ILE A 254 -17.68 -19.46 -1.25
C ILE A 254 -17.79 -18.06 -0.65
N LEU A 255 -17.78 -17.02 -1.50
CA LEU A 255 -17.92 -15.65 -1.04
C LEU A 255 -19.36 -15.31 -0.63
N SER A 256 -20.36 -15.94 -1.24
CA SER A 256 -21.78 -15.75 -0.92
C SER A 256 -22.19 -16.56 0.32
N ASP A 257 -21.72 -17.80 0.45
CA ASP A 257 -22.10 -18.73 1.54
C ASP A 257 -21.31 -18.47 2.83
N GLY A 258 -20.33 -17.60 2.81
CA GLY A 258 -19.44 -17.30 3.95
C GLY A 258 -20.12 -16.80 5.23
N ASP A 259 -21.44 -16.54 5.22
CA ASP A 259 -22.22 -16.23 6.40
C ASP A 259 -22.61 -17.48 7.22
N LEU A 260 -22.43 -18.69 6.67
CA LEU A 260 -22.76 -19.95 7.34
C LEU A 260 -21.58 -20.53 8.17
N ILE A 261 -20.36 -20.03 7.96
CA ILE A 261 -19.17 -20.51 8.70
C ILE A 261 -19.09 -19.87 10.10
N SER A 262 -19.79 -18.75 10.32
CA SER A 262 -19.75 -18.00 11.59
C SER A 262 -20.64 -18.57 12.70
N ASN A 263 -21.44 -19.62 12.47
CA ASN A 263 -22.46 -20.08 13.45
C ASN A 263 -22.07 -21.32 14.28
N ASN A 264 -20.86 -21.87 14.19
CA ASN A 264 -20.53 -23.11 14.90
C ASN A 264 -19.24 -23.15 15.71
N THR A 265 -18.62 -22.03 15.99
CA THR A 265 -17.61 -21.96 17.04
C THR A 265 -17.64 -20.54 17.64
N GLU A 266 -18.44 -20.35 18.70
CA GLU A 266 -18.08 -19.46 19.78
C GLU A 266 -16.80 -20.03 20.44
N SER A 267 -15.69 -20.00 19.74
CA SER A 267 -14.39 -20.01 20.35
C SER A 267 -13.94 -18.57 20.30
N GLU A 268 -13.81 -17.96 21.47
CA GLU A 268 -13.00 -16.81 21.81
C GLU A 268 -11.66 -16.83 21.07
N TYR A 269 -11.67 -16.59 19.75
CA TYR A 269 -10.56 -15.96 19.12
C TYR A 269 -10.76 -14.48 19.42
N ASP A 270 -10.43 -14.16 20.68
CA ASP A 270 -10.07 -12.85 21.11
C ASP A 270 -9.39 -12.13 19.94
N LEU A 271 -9.88 -10.97 19.59
CA LEU A 271 -9.19 -9.92 18.83
C LEU A 271 -7.87 -9.49 19.51
N ASN A 272 -7.59 -10.05 20.66
CA ASN A 272 -6.31 -10.32 21.29
C ASN A 272 -5.64 -11.55 20.66
N CYS A 273 -5.42 -11.60 19.33
CA CYS A 273 -4.13 -12.03 18.91
C CYS A 273 -3.19 -11.08 19.66
N THR A 274 -2.86 -11.48 20.87
CA THR A 274 -1.65 -11.03 21.52
C THR A 274 -0.61 -11.23 20.43
N LEU A 275 -0.42 -10.17 19.64
CA LEU A 275 0.86 -9.91 19.07
C LEU A 275 1.77 -10.27 20.21
N ASN A 276 2.42 -11.45 20.11
CA ASN A 276 3.68 -11.57 20.76
C ASN A 276 4.39 -10.34 20.22
N GLN A 277 4.24 -9.25 20.97
CA GLN A 277 5.06 -8.08 20.88
C GLN A 277 6.45 -8.58 21.19
N THR A 278 7.02 -9.33 20.25
CA THR A 278 8.41 -9.19 19.99
C THR A 278 8.50 -7.72 19.63
N SER A 279 8.60 -6.92 20.69
CA SER A 279 8.89 -5.51 20.63
C SER A 279 10.00 -5.38 19.62
N PHE A 280 9.62 -5.07 18.36
CA PHE A 280 10.59 -4.55 17.44
C PHE A 280 11.18 -3.37 18.20
N GLN A 281 12.42 -3.49 18.64
CA GLN A 281 13.24 -2.40 19.13
C GLN A 281 13.46 -1.45 17.94
N ALA A 282 12.37 -0.84 17.45
CA ALA A 282 12.47 0.36 16.66
C ALA A 282 13.11 1.39 17.61
N ASP A 283 14.20 1.99 17.16
CA ASP A 283 14.83 3.08 17.90
C ASP A 283 13.73 4.04 18.39
N LEU A 284 13.62 4.19 19.72
CA LEU A 284 12.66 5.11 20.33
C LEU A 284 13.11 6.54 20.00
N ILE A 285 12.40 7.21 19.12
CA ILE A 285 12.67 8.60 18.70
C ILE A 285 11.49 9.45 19.14
N VAL A 286 11.76 10.33 20.10
CA VAL A 286 10.75 11.15 20.77
C VAL A 286 10.76 12.57 20.23
N TYR A 287 9.59 13.13 20.05
CA TYR A 287 9.38 14.56 19.82
C TYR A 287 8.53 15.16 20.95
N LEU A 288 8.94 16.32 21.47
CA LEU A 288 8.24 17.01 22.54
C LEU A 288 7.44 18.17 21.94
N SER A 289 6.12 18.09 22.02
CA SER A 289 5.22 19.15 21.52
C SER A 289 4.67 19.96 22.68
N ASN A 290 5.05 21.23 22.75
CA ASN A 290 4.52 22.26 23.68
C ASN A 290 4.51 21.85 25.16
N LEU A 291 5.53 21.11 25.63
CA LEU A 291 5.68 20.77 27.03
C LEU A 291 6.13 21.97 27.87
N ASN A 292 5.70 21.99 29.12
CA ASN A 292 6.21 22.93 30.12
C ASN A 292 7.69 22.67 30.45
N GLU A 293 8.37 23.67 31.02
CA GLU A 293 9.82 23.58 31.32
C GLU A 293 10.16 22.51 32.36
N THR A 294 9.21 22.18 33.25
CA THR A 294 9.39 21.09 34.23
C THR A 294 9.40 19.74 33.56
N SER A 295 8.43 19.44 32.67
CA SER A 295 8.34 18.21 31.90
C SER A 295 9.55 18.05 30.96
N LYS A 296 10.05 19.13 30.34
CA LYS A 296 11.27 19.11 29.52
C LYS A 296 12.51 18.69 30.33
N LYS A 297 12.71 19.28 31.51
CA LYS A 297 13.84 18.91 32.40
C LYS A 297 13.74 17.47 32.89
N LEU A 298 12.53 16.97 33.17
CA LEU A 298 12.32 15.58 33.52
C LEU A 298 12.64 14.66 32.34
N PHE A 299 12.24 15.04 31.15
CA PHE A 299 12.56 14.29 29.92
C PHE A 299 14.07 14.21 29.67
N GLU A 300 14.83 15.29 29.85
CA GLU A 300 16.30 15.27 29.71
C GLU A 300 16.95 14.24 30.65
N LYS A 301 16.46 14.12 31.90
CA LYS A 301 16.92 13.09 32.83
C LYS A 301 16.55 11.68 32.37
N ALA A 302 15.30 11.47 31.91
CA ALA A 302 14.85 10.19 31.41
C ALA A 302 15.60 9.79 30.12
N ALA A 303 15.82 10.74 29.21
CA ALA A 303 16.57 10.54 27.98
C ALA A 303 18.03 10.16 28.25
N SER A 304 18.66 10.77 29.26
CA SER A 304 20.03 10.42 29.68
C SER A 304 20.09 9.03 30.31
N LYS A 305 19.10 8.66 31.16
CA LYS A 305 19.02 7.35 31.84
C LYS A 305 18.86 6.20 30.82
N HIS A 306 17.95 6.35 29.86
CA HIS A 306 17.56 5.27 28.93
C HIS A 306 18.12 5.45 27.51
N LYS A 307 18.98 6.44 27.27
CA LYS A 307 19.57 6.78 25.96
C LYS A 307 18.50 7.01 24.87
N ILE A 308 17.39 7.67 25.25
CA ILE A 308 16.29 7.98 24.33
C ILE A 308 16.74 9.07 23.37
N LYS A 309 16.55 8.85 22.07
CA LYS A 309 16.80 9.87 21.04
C LYS A 309 15.64 10.87 20.99
N SER A 310 15.92 12.17 21.00
CA SER A 310 14.92 13.21 20.75
C SER A 310 15.27 14.06 19.55
N LEU A 311 14.25 14.59 18.89
CA LEU A 311 14.40 15.50 17.76
C LEU A 311 13.79 16.86 18.12
N PRO A 312 14.45 17.98 17.73
CA PRO A 312 13.96 19.33 17.99
C PRO A 312 12.79 19.73 17.08
N THR A 313 12.57 19.01 15.99
CA THR A 313 11.49 19.25 15.01
C THR A 313 10.83 17.93 14.65
N PHE A 314 9.54 17.97 14.33
CA PHE A 314 8.82 16.79 13.87
C PHE A 314 9.40 16.30 12.53
N LYS A 315 9.72 15.01 12.44
CA LYS A 315 10.20 14.32 11.22
C LYS A 315 9.52 12.97 11.10
N SER A 316 9.52 12.42 9.91
CA SER A 316 8.94 11.07 9.63
C SER A 316 9.54 9.96 10.48
N SER A 317 10.80 10.11 10.93
CA SER A 317 11.49 9.17 11.82
C SER A 317 11.01 9.22 13.27
N VAL A 318 10.26 10.24 13.70
CA VAL A 318 9.63 10.29 15.03
C VAL A 318 8.70 9.09 15.19
N THR A 319 8.80 8.43 16.34
CA THR A 319 7.94 7.30 16.70
C THR A 319 6.92 7.67 17.77
N HIS A 320 7.31 8.54 18.70
CA HIS A 320 6.50 8.95 19.86
C HIS A 320 6.47 10.47 19.96
N VAL A 321 5.29 11.02 20.18
CA VAL A 321 5.07 12.44 20.44
C VAL A 321 4.52 12.61 21.83
N ILE A 322 5.16 13.44 22.65
CA ILE A 322 4.72 13.70 24.02
C ILE A 322 4.08 15.08 24.08
N VAL A 323 2.91 15.14 24.69
CA VAL A 323 2.08 16.35 24.80
C VAL A 323 1.59 16.56 26.23
N GLU A 324 1.24 17.79 26.55
CA GLU A 324 0.46 18.09 27.76
C GLU A 324 -1.03 17.82 27.50
N VAL A 325 -1.69 17.33 28.53
CA VAL A 325 -3.13 16.98 28.50
C VAL A 325 -3.88 17.69 29.63
N ASN A 326 -5.17 17.85 29.47
CA ASN A 326 -6.05 18.30 30.54
C ASN A 326 -6.43 17.12 31.48
N ASN A 327 -7.22 17.43 32.53
CA ASN A 327 -7.66 16.45 33.53
C ASN A 327 -8.52 15.29 32.96
N LYS A 328 -8.93 15.37 31.70
CA LYS A 328 -9.70 14.31 30.99
C LYS A 328 -8.82 13.50 30.03
N ASN A 329 -7.51 13.65 30.12
CA ASN A 329 -6.53 13.05 29.20
C ASN A 329 -6.80 13.44 27.71
N ILE A 330 -7.14 14.70 27.49
CA ILE A 330 -7.40 15.27 26.15
C ILE A 330 -6.38 16.38 25.90
N THR A 331 -5.80 16.41 24.72
CA THR A 331 -4.93 17.49 24.23
C THR A 331 -5.64 18.37 23.21
N ASN A 332 -5.12 19.58 23.00
CA ASN A 332 -5.60 20.48 21.94
C ASN A 332 -5.09 20.03 20.58
N LEU A 333 -5.86 20.32 19.53
CA LEU A 333 -5.44 20.07 18.15
C LEU A 333 -4.41 21.14 17.74
N THR A 334 -3.14 20.78 17.77
CA THR A 334 -2.04 21.62 17.29
C THR A 334 -1.48 21.06 15.98
N TYR A 335 -0.65 21.84 15.28
CA TYR A 335 0.02 21.38 14.06
C TYR A 335 0.78 20.04 14.27
N ASP A 336 1.56 19.95 15.37
CA ASP A 336 2.32 18.73 15.68
C ASP A 336 1.42 17.53 16.00
N VAL A 337 0.30 17.77 16.72
CA VAL A 337 -0.70 16.74 17.03
C VAL A 337 -1.35 16.24 15.74
N MET A 338 -1.71 17.12 14.81
CA MET A 338 -2.24 16.76 13.50
C MET A 338 -1.24 15.90 12.70
N LEU A 339 0.05 16.27 12.70
CA LEU A 339 1.09 15.47 12.07
C LEU A 339 1.21 14.07 12.69
N ALA A 340 1.11 13.99 14.03
CA ALA A 340 1.13 12.71 14.75
C ALA A 340 -0.05 11.82 14.36
N ILE A 341 -1.27 12.37 14.31
CA ILE A 341 -2.49 11.68 13.87
C ILE A 341 -2.34 11.17 12.44
N LEU A 342 -2.01 12.06 11.50
CA LEU A 342 -1.91 11.71 10.07
C LEU A 342 -0.82 10.68 9.80
N SER A 343 0.25 10.68 10.62
CA SER A 343 1.37 9.74 10.51
C SER A 343 1.19 8.47 11.37
N GLY A 344 0.11 8.37 12.15
CA GLY A 344 -0.17 7.23 13.03
C GLY A 344 0.90 7.01 14.09
N LYS A 345 1.42 8.09 14.71
CA LYS A 345 2.44 8.02 15.75
C LYS A 345 1.81 7.85 17.13
N TRP A 346 2.57 7.28 18.06
CA TRP A 346 2.17 7.27 19.45
C TRP A 346 2.04 8.70 19.97
N LEU A 347 0.89 9.04 20.53
CA LEU A 347 0.65 10.31 21.18
C LEU A 347 0.51 10.05 22.68
N LEU A 348 1.53 10.42 23.46
CA LEU A 348 1.67 10.08 24.87
C LEU A 348 1.57 11.32 25.76
N THR A 349 1.10 11.12 26.97
CA THR A 349 1.05 12.15 28.01
C THR A 349 2.43 12.36 28.64
N SER A 350 2.63 13.51 29.27
CA SER A 350 3.85 13.82 30.05
C SER A 350 4.06 12.87 31.24
N GLU A 351 3.03 12.16 31.73
CA GLU A 351 3.13 11.13 32.77
C GLU A 351 4.06 9.98 32.38
N TRP A 352 4.13 9.63 31.08
CA TRP A 352 5.07 8.64 30.54
C TRP A 352 6.52 8.98 30.91
N ILE A 353 6.89 10.28 30.94
CA ILE A 353 8.25 10.72 31.32
C ILE A 353 8.56 10.36 32.77
N SER A 354 7.60 10.57 33.66
CA SER A 354 7.76 10.25 35.10
C SER A 354 7.95 8.75 35.29
N MET A 355 7.17 7.94 34.59
CA MET A 355 7.33 6.48 34.66
C MET A 355 8.68 5.99 34.11
N CYS A 356 9.20 6.63 33.03
CA CYS A 356 10.55 6.33 32.55
C CYS A 356 11.64 6.56 33.62
N LEU A 357 11.45 7.53 34.51
CA LEU A 357 12.41 7.79 35.61
C LEU A 357 12.34 6.72 36.72
N GLU A 358 11.16 6.13 36.94
CA GLU A 358 10.93 5.11 37.96
C GLU A 358 11.41 3.73 37.52
N LEU A 359 11.20 3.36 36.26
CA LEU A 359 11.53 2.04 35.72
C LEU A 359 13.02 1.92 35.35
N GLU A 360 13.58 0.71 35.52
CA GLU A 360 14.92 0.37 35.04
C GLU A 360 14.91 0.02 33.54
N ASP A 361 13.84 -0.62 33.07
CA ASP A 361 13.64 -1.02 31.67
C ASP A 361 12.31 -0.46 31.13
N ILE A 362 12.40 0.49 30.21
CA ILE A 362 11.23 1.13 29.58
C ILE A 362 10.53 0.25 28.54
N HIS A 363 11.17 -0.84 28.08
CA HIS A 363 10.57 -1.74 27.08
C HIS A 363 9.48 -2.65 27.67
N GLN A 364 9.37 -2.73 29.00
CA GLN A 364 8.32 -3.46 29.70
C GLN A 364 7.07 -2.63 29.95
N MET A 365 7.07 -1.37 29.53
CA MET A 365 5.97 -0.43 29.77
C MET A 365 4.84 -0.62 28.77
N GLU A 366 3.62 -0.77 29.24
CA GLU A 366 2.42 -0.74 28.40
C GLU A 366 2.12 0.71 27.98
N LEU A 367 2.45 1.05 26.75
CA LEU A 367 2.31 2.42 26.21
C LEU A 367 0.87 2.89 26.15
N GLU A 368 -0.07 1.96 26.01
CA GLU A 368 -1.52 2.22 25.95
C GLU A 368 -2.03 2.95 27.20
N LEU A 369 -1.40 2.76 28.36
CA LEU A 369 -1.77 3.42 29.62
C LEU A 369 -1.47 4.93 29.60
N PHE A 370 -0.52 5.34 28.78
CA PHE A 370 -0.08 6.74 28.64
C PHE A 370 -0.57 7.37 27.34
N GLU A 371 -1.33 6.64 26.53
CA GLU A 371 -1.86 7.15 25.27
C GLU A 371 -2.91 8.24 25.55
N VAL A 372 -2.82 9.34 24.81
CA VAL A 372 -3.79 10.44 24.88
C VAL A 372 -5.15 9.95 24.45
N SER A 373 -6.18 10.18 25.27
CA SER A 373 -7.54 9.69 25.01
C SER A 373 -8.25 10.43 23.89
N GLY A 374 -7.91 11.69 23.63
CA GLY A 374 -8.54 12.50 22.58
C GLY A 374 -7.76 13.75 22.20
N CYS A 375 -8.04 14.30 20.99
CA CYS A 375 -7.43 15.52 20.46
C CYS A 375 -8.36 16.25 19.45
N PRO A 376 -9.38 16.98 19.86
CA PRO A 376 -10.13 16.91 21.13
C PRO A 376 -11.11 15.72 21.19
N ILE A 377 -11.39 15.06 20.04
CA ILE A 377 -12.34 13.94 19.95
C ILE A 377 -11.73 12.68 20.55
N LEU A 378 -12.50 12.01 21.41
CA LEU A 378 -12.06 10.77 22.08
C LEU A 378 -11.82 9.64 21.07
N GLY A 379 -10.78 8.84 21.32
CA GLY A 379 -10.45 7.64 20.54
C GLY A 379 -9.66 7.90 19.25
N ILE A 380 -9.54 9.14 18.79
CA ILE A 380 -8.86 9.44 17.52
C ILE A 380 -7.36 9.12 17.53
N PRO A 381 -6.56 9.44 18.58
CA PRO A 381 -5.15 9.04 18.61
C PRO A 381 -4.97 7.53 18.43
N LYS A 382 -5.72 6.74 19.18
CA LYS A 382 -5.71 5.28 19.09
C LYS A 382 -6.14 4.77 17.71
N LEU A 383 -7.22 5.33 17.15
CA LEU A 383 -7.72 4.96 15.82
C LEU A 383 -6.67 5.22 14.74
N ALA A 384 -6.02 6.38 14.76
CA ALA A 384 -5.00 6.76 13.79
C ALA A 384 -3.75 5.87 13.90
N ARG A 385 -3.31 5.56 15.13
CA ARG A 385 -2.21 4.64 15.38
C ARG A 385 -2.54 3.23 14.89
N GLN A 386 -3.70 2.69 15.25
CA GLN A 386 -4.15 1.38 14.78
C GLN A 386 -4.26 1.31 13.25
N ASN A 387 -4.73 2.37 12.60
CA ASN A 387 -4.73 2.44 11.13
C ASN A 387 -3.32 2.24 10.56
N GLN A 388 -2.30 2.84 11.17
CA GLN A 388 -0.91 2.68 10.76
C GLN A 388 -0.36 1.28 11.12
N GLU A 389 -0.72 0.71 12.27
CA GLU A 389 -0.31 -0.64 12.68
C GLU A 389 -0.83 -1.70 11.74
N TYR A 390 -2.10 -1.61 11.33
CA TYR A 390 -2.70 -2.47 10.30
C TYR A 390 -2.22 -2.13 8.89
N GLN A 391 -1.33 -1.15 8.75
CA GLN A 391 -0.77 -0.68 7.49
C GLN A 391 -1.83 -0.28 6.46
N ASN A 392 -2.95 0.23 6.93
CA ASN A 392 -3.97 0.80 6.08
C ASN A 392 -3.47 2.11 5.44
N PRO A 393 -3.98 2.49 4.27
CA PRO A 393 -3.71 3.79 3.68
C PRO A 393 -4.03 4.93 4.64
N ARG A 394 -3.25 6.00 4.58
CA ARG A 394 -3.45 7.19 5.41
C ARG A 394 -4.67 7.96 4.94
N LEU A 395 -5.11 8.92 5.77
CA LEU A 395 -6.38 9.64 5.62
C LEU A 395 -6.63 10.22 4.22
N PHE A 396 -5.61 10.80 3.59
CA PHE A 396 -5.73 11.46 2.29
C PHE A 396 -5.20 10.62 1.13
N ASN A 397 -5.03 9.32 1.32
CA ASN A 397 -4.61 8.43 0.24
C ASN A 397 -5.55 8.54 -0.97
N ARG A 398 -4.96 8.73 -2.16
CA ARG A 398 -5.68 8.96 -3.43
C ARG A 398 -6.49 10.26 -3.48
N CYS A 399 -6.18 11.23 -2.62
CA CYS A 399 -6.76 12.56 -2.68
C CYS A 399 -5.74 13.56 -3.26
N PHE A 400 -6.20 14.38 -4.19
CA PHE A 400 -5.43 15.41 -4.87
C PHE A 400 -5.96 16.78 -4.47
N PHE A 401 -5.09 17.61 -3.91
CA PHE A 401 -5.47 18.91 -3.34
C PHE A 401 -4.84 20.06 -4.11
N TYR A 402 -5.63 21.00 -4.55
CA TYR A 402 -5.16 22.31 -4.96
C TYR A 402 -5.46 23.31 -3.85
N LEU A 403 -4.44 24.06 -3.42
CA LEU A 403 -4.56 25.06 -2.36
C LEU A 403 -4.72 26.45 -2.97
N ALA A 404 -5.96 26.92 -3.08
CA ALA A 404 -6.30 28.29 -3.47
C ALA A 404 -6.08 29.21 -2.26
N LEU A 405 -4.82 29.25 -1.74
CA LEU A 405 -4.39 29.98 -0.56
C LEU A 405 -3.15 30.81 -0.89
N GLN A 406 -2.99 31.97 -0.23
CA GLN A 406 -1.79 32.80 -0.37
C GLN A 406 -0.62 32.24 0.43
N VAL A 407 0.61 32.48 -0.03
CA VAL A 407 1.82 31.87 0.54
C VAL A 407 2.17 32.46 1.91
N ASP A 408 2.05 33.82 2.05
CA ASP A 408 2.54 34.54 3.21
C ASP A 408 1.43 34.90 4.24
N VAL A 409 0.29 34.21 4.14
CA VAL A 409 -0.86 34.43 5.02
C VAL A 409 -0.94 33.31 6.06
N VAL A 410 -1.22 33.70 7.31
CA VAL A 410 -1.56 32.76 8.40
C VAL A 410 -3.08 32.65 8.49
N TYR A 411 -3.59 31.43 8.38
CA TYR A 411 -5.00 31.11 8.44
C TYR A 411 -5.35 30.63 9.84
N SER A 412 -6.26 31.32 10.52
CA SER A 412 -6.77 30.95 11.85
C SER A 412 -8.05 30.12 11.70
N ILE A 413 -8.04 28.91 12.22
CA ILE A 413 -9.18 27.97 12.20
C ILE A 413 -9.38 27.44 13.60
N GLY A 414 -10.41 27.96 14.30
CA GLY A 414 -10.53 27.72 15.74
C GLY A 414 -9.28 28.22 16.48
N ASP A 415 -8.67 27.32 17.26
CA ASP A 415 -7.45 27.61 18.02
C ASP A 415 -6.14 27.33 17.24
N VAL A 416 -6.26 26.91 15.97
CA VAL A 416 -5.11 26.54 15.15
C VAL A 416 -4.77 27.62 14.14
N ASN A 417 -3.50 28.01 14.08
CA ASN A 417 -2.96 28.93 13.11
C ASN A 417 -2.01 28.19 12.17
N LEU A 418 -2.28 28.22 10.87
CA LEU A 418 -1.54 27.47 9.85
C LEU A 418 -1.17 28.35 8.66
N THR A 419 0.03 28.18 8.18
CA THR A 419 0.49 28.68 6.88
C THR A 419 0.16 27.70 5.76
N LYS A 420 0.13 28.17 4.52
CA LYS A 420 -0.01 27.29 3.34
C LYS A 420 1.02 26.17 3.31
N LYS A 421 2.24 26.42 3.79
CA LYS A 421 3.32 25.43 3.86
C LYS A 421 2.95 24.31 4.85
N GLU A 422 2.50 24.65 6.05
CA GLU A 422 2.09 23.67 7.07
C GLU A 422 0.88 22.86 6.61
N ILE A 423 -0.09 23.49 5.95
CA ILE A 423 -1.23 22.78 5.34
C ILE A 423 -0.75 21.78 4.27
N THR A 424 0.22 22.17 3.45
CA THR A 424 0.85 21.29 2.46
C THR A 424 1.51 20.08 3.14
N GLU A 425 2.25 20.31 4.22
CA GLU A 425 2.92 19.25 4.99
C GLU A 425 1.90 18.30 5.66
N LEU A 426 0.77 18.81 6.16
CA LEU A 426 -0.33 17.99 6.69
C LEU A 426 -0.94 17.09 5.61
N ILE A 427 -1.22 17.64 4.43
CA ILE A 427 -1.77 16.84 3.32
C ILE A 427 -0.80 15.72 2.93
N ILE A 428 0.49 16.02 2.80
CA ILE A 428 1.53 15.04 2.47
C ILE A 428 1.66 13.99 3.59
N ALA A 429 1.60 14.42 4.87
CA ALA A 429 1.62 13.49 6.00
C ALA A 429 0.44 12.52 6.00
N GLY A 430 -0.71 12.94 5.46
CA GLY A 430 -1.88 12.10 5.23
C GLY A 430 -1.84 11.26 3.95
N ASP A 431 -0.72 11.23 3.21
CA ASP A 431 -0.58 10.54 1.92
C ASP A 431 -1.38 11.18 0.77
N GLY A 432 -1.75 12.45 0.92
CA GLY A 432 -2.37 13.25 -0.13
C GLY A 432 -1.36 13.88 -1.08
N THR A 433 -1.79 14.19 -2.28
CA THR A 433 -0.96 14.86 -3.30
C THR A 433 -1.38 16.33 -3.44
N VAL A 434 -0.43 17.25 -3.33
CA VAL A 434 -0.70 18.68 -3.55
C VAL A 434 -0.39 19.06 -5.00
N LEU A 435 -1.38 19.63 -5.68
CA LEU A 435 -1.30 20.04 -7.07
C LEU A 435 -0.73 21.46 -7.18
N ASN A 436 0.15 21.66 -8.15
CA ASN A 436 0.74 22.97 -8.45
C ASN A 436 -0.19 23.91 -9.25
N ARG A 437 -1.21 23.35 -9.89
CA ARG A 437 -2.18 24.08 -10.72
C ARG A 437 -3.59 23.66 -10.36
N GLU A 438 -4.55 24.56 -10.52
CA GLU A 438 -5.96 24.26 -10.38
C GLU A 438 -6.36 23.17 -11.37
N PRO A 439 -6.98 22.07 -10.90
CA PRO A 439 -7.41 20.99 -11.78
C PRO A 439 -8.61 21.42 -12.61
N ASN A 440 -8.58 21.13 -13.91
CA ASN A 440 -9.73 21.30 -14.77
C ASN A 440 -10.62 20.04 -14.69
N PRO A 441 -11.91 20.14 -14.36
CA PRO A 441 -12.80 18.99 -14.28
C PRO A 441 -12.84 18.11 -15.53
N GLU A 442 -12.68 18.71 -16.73
CA GLU A 442 -12.71 17.98 -18.00
C GLU A 442 -11.46 17.12 -18.25
N ASP A 443 -10.34 17.46 -17.57
CA ASP A 443 -9.09 16.72 -17.71
C ASP A 443 -9.04 15.49 -16.80
N ILE A 444 -9.93 15.42 -15.80
CA ILE A 444 -10.02 14.31 -14.85
C ILE A 444 -10.76 13.16 -15.52
N LYS A 445 -10.01 12.21 -16.08
CA LYS A 445 -10.57 11.06 -16.78
C LYS A 445 -11.21 10.07 -15.82
N ASP A 446 -12.31 9.43 -16.24
CA ASP A 446 -13.01 8.39 -15.46
C ASP A 446 -12.08 7.25 -15.02
N LYS A 447 -11.04 6.94 -15.79
CA LYS A 447 -10.04 5.92 -15.45
C LYS A 447 -9.08 6.32 -14.30
N GLU A 448 -8.97 7.61 -14.02
CA GLU A 448 -8.15 8.18 -12.95
C GLU A 448 -8.95 8.42 -11.66
N GLN A 449 -10.28 8.21 -11.72
CA GLN A 449 -11.17 8.31 -10.56
C GLN A 449 -11.03 7.08 -9.69
N CYS A 450 -10.01 7.11 -8.84
CA CYS A 450 -9.84 6.13 -7.78
C CYS A 450 -10.78 6.46 -6.62
N ILE A 451 -11.08 5.48 -5.79
CA ILE A 451 -11.86 5.68 -4.58
C ILE A 451 -10.90 5.91 -3.42
N PRO A 452 -11.03 7.03 -2.68
CA PRO A 452 -10.24 7.21 -1.47
C PRO A 452 -10.54 6.10 -0.45
N PHE A 453 -9.52 5.52 0.15
CA PHE A 453 -9.67 4.39 1.06
C PHE A 453 -10.65 4.66 2.20
N HIS A 454 -10.60 5.84 2.80
CA HIS A 454 -11.44 6.21 3.93
C HIS A 454 -12.92 6.47 3.58
N THR A 455 -13.29 6.52 2.29
CA THR A 455 -14.68 6.56 1.82
C THR A 455 -15.14 5.23 1.23
N SER A 456 -14.22 4.31 0.95
CA SER A 456 -14.51 3.06 0.24
C SER A 456 -15.53 2.15 0.95
N ARG A 457 -15.64 2.25 2.28
CA ARG A 457 -16.59 1.45 3.08
C ARG A 457 -18.06 1.86 2.91
N ASN A 458 -18.31 3.03 2.34
CA ASN A 458 -19.68 3.53 2.13
C ASN A 458 -19.88 4.04 0.69
N PRO A 459 -20.41 3.20 -0.22
CA PRO A 459 -20.65 3.59 -1.62
C PRO A 459 -21.63 4.77 -1.78
N HIS A 460 -22.45 5.04 -0.77
CA HIS A 460 -23.37 6.19 -0.76
C HIS A 460 -22.73 7.47 -0.20
N HIS A 461 -21.46 7.41 0.20
CA HIS A 461 -20.75 8.60 0.68
C HIS A 461 -20.58 9.61 -0.46
N PRO A 462 -20.91 10.91 -0.27
CA PRO A 462 -20.81 11.92 -1.33
C PRO A 462 -19.41 12.10 -1.93
N LEU A 463 -18.38 11.68 -1.17
CA LEU A 463 -16.99 11.71 -1.62
C LEU A 463 -16.49 10.35 -2.12
N PHE A 464 -17.36 9.35 -2.29
CA PHE A 464 -16.95 8.00 -2.70
C PHE A 464 -16.12 8.00 -4.00
N LYS A 465 -16.49 8.84 -4.98
CA LYS A 465 -15.75 9.01 -6.24
C LYS A 465 -15.02 10.35 -6.34
N CYS A 466 -14.94 11.09 -5.23
CA CYS A 466 -14.30 12.39 -5.23
C CYS A 466 -12.84 12.26 -4.85
N THR A 467 -11.95 12.54 -5.79
CA THR A 467 -10.50 12.49 -5.59
C THR A 467 -9.84 13.86 -5.60
N HIS A 468 -10.46 14.87 -6.22
CA HIS A 468 -9.89 16.19 -6.39
C HIS A 468 -10.60 17.21 -5.51
N TYR A 469 -9.80 18.00 -4.79
CA TYR A 469 -10.27 19.00 -3.83
C TYR A 469 -9.58 20.34 -4.06
N ILE A 470 -10.36 21.40 -4.18
CA ILE A 470 -9.87 22.78 -4.18
C ILE A 470 -10.13 23.34 -2.80
N ILE A 471 -9.08 23.57 -2.02
CA ILE A 471 -9.19 24.09 -0.66
C ILE A 471 -8.99 25.61 -0.67
N TYR A 472 -9.92 26.34 -0.07
CA TYR A 472 -9.92 27.80 -0.02
C TYR A 472 -10.25 28.33 1.38
N ALA A 473 -9.89 29.58 1.65
CA ALA A 473 -10.26 30.28 2.88
C ALA A 473 -11.44 31.24 2.60
N PRO A 474 -12.64 30.98 3.19
CA PRO A 474 -13.79 31.86 2.99
C PRO A 474 -13.52 33.31 3.38
N GLY A 475 -13.93 34.26 2.52
CA GLY A 475 -13.76 35.68 2.73
C GLY A 475 -12.38 36.27 2.38
N ASN A 476 -11.33 35.42 2.34
CA ASN A 476 -9.97 35.88 2.00
C ASN A 476 -9.53 35.39 0.62
N ASP A 477 -9.64 34.09 0.36
CA ASP A 477 -9.11 33.43 -0.83
C ASP A 477 -10.20 32.52 -1.43
N GLU A 478 -11.22 33.12 -2.02
CA GLU A 478 -12.28 32.37 -2.68
C GLU A 478 -11.94 32.10 -4.15
N PRO A 479 -12.10 30.84 -4.63
CA PRO A 479 -11.90 30.53 -6.03
C PRO A 479 -13.00 31.18 -6.89
N ARG A 480 -12.65 31.56 -8.11
CA ARG A 480 -13.61 32.18 -9.05
C ARG A 480 -14.78 31.23 -9.38
N ILE A 481 -14.50 29.95 -9.47
CA ILE A 481 -15.47 28.90 -9.72
C ILE A 481 -15.42 27.90 -8.56
N LYS A 482 -16.57 27.63 -7.95
CA LYS A 482 -16.74 26.59 -6.94
C LYS A 482 -17.34 25.35 -7.59
N TYR A 483 -16.60 24.27 -7.55
CA TYR A 483 -17.03 22.98 -8.09
C TYR A 483 -17.74 22.15 -7.02
N ASN A 484 -18.83 21.50 -7.41
CA ASN A 484 -19.53 20.49 -6.59
C ASN A 484 -19.93 19.29 -7.46
N MET A 485 -18.94 18.68 -8.09
CA MET A 485 -19.11 17.49 -8.94
C MET A 485 -18.74 16.21 -8.18
N SER A 486 -19.09 15.05 -8.73
CA SER A 486 -18.79 13.76 -8.12
C SER A 486 -17.30 13.49 -7.93
N HIS A 487 -16.43 14.03 -8.77
CA HIS A 487 -14.98 13.78 -8.83
C HIS A 487 -14.13 14.96 -8.37
N ILE A 488 -14.72 16.18 -8.29
CA ILE A 488 -14.03 17.39 -7.83
C ILE A 488 -14.97 18.26 -6.98
N LYS A 489 -14.43 18.77 -5.87
CA LYS A 489 -15.17 19.67 -4.97
C LYS A 489 -14.29 20.82 -4.50
N SER A 490 -14.90 22.02 -4.43
CA SER A 490 -14.30 23.18 -3.77
C SER A 490 -14.80 23.23 -2.34
N LEU A 491 -13.89 23.11 -1.36
CA LEU A 491 -14.21 22.99 0.06
C LEU A 491 -13.42 24.00 0.89
N PRO A 492 -14.03 24.59 1.93
CA PRO A 492 -13.34 25.52 2.81
C PRO A 492 -12.26 24.78 3.63
N LEU A 493 -11.21 25.52 4.01
CA LEU A 493 -10.08 24.97 4.76
C LEU A 493 -10.48 24.31 6.08
N ILE A 494 -11.54 24.78 6.73
CA ILE A 494 -12.07 24.18 7.96
C ILE A 494 -12.45 22.71 7.75
N TRP A 495 -13.00 22.35 6.57
CA TRP A 495 -13.34 20.95 6.25
C TRP A 495 -12.11 20.04 6.32
N LEU A 496 -10.95 20.50 5.83
CA LEU A 496 -9.71 19.71 5.86
C LEU A 496 -9.27 19.45 7.31
N ILE A 497 -9.34 20.46 8.16
CA ILE A 497 -8.96 20.34 9.58
C ILE A 497 -9.93 19.42 10.33
N GLU A 498 -11.23 19.56 10.11
CA GLU A 498 -12.21 18.66 10.72
C GLU A 498 -12.08 17.20 10.23
N CYS A 499 -11.66 16.97 8.99
CA CYS A 499 -11.34 15.62 8.52
C CYS A 499 -10.18 15.01 9.31
N ILE A 500 -9.15 15.80 9.65
CA ILE A 500 -8.04 15.34 10.48
C ILE A 500 -8.51 15.09 11.92
N GLU A 501 -9.26 16.03 12.48
CA GLU A 501 -9.81 15.95 13.84
C GLU A 501 -10.67 14.69 14.07
N LYS A 502 -11.43 14.26 13.05
CA LYS A 502 -12.31 13.07 13.09
C LYS A 502 -11.67 11.85 12.45
N PHE A 503 -10.46 11.97 11.91
CA PHE A 503 -9.75 10.94 11.17
C PHE A 503 -10.62 10.24 10.11
N THR A 504 -11.41 11.01 9.36
CA THR A 504 -12.29 10.54 8.29
C THR A 504 -12.53 11.64 7.27
N LEU A 505 -12.79 11.29 6.01
CA LEU A 505 -13.23 12.24 4.99
C LEU A 505 -14.71 12.58 5.22
N LEU A 506 -14.99 13.78 5.68
CA LEU A 506 -16.33 14.20 6.09
C LEU A 506 -17.22 14.48 4.89
N ASN A 507 -18.51 14.13 5.04
CA ASN A 507 -19.53 14.55 4.09
C ASN A 507 -19.68 16.08 4.10
N PRO A 508 -19.40 16.79 2.99
CA PRO A 508 -19.43 18.26 2.96
C PRO A 508 -20.84 18.86 3.03
N SER A 509 -21.92 18.05 2.99
CA SER A 509 -23.30 18.54 3.01
C SER A 509 -23.66 19.38 4.26
N TYR A 510 -22.95 19.17 5.40
CA TYR A 510 -23.15 20.00 6.61
C TYR A 510 -22.69 21.47 6.42
N LEU A 511 -21.88 21.74 5.40
CA LEU A 511 -21.45 23.09 5.02
C LEU A 511 -22.44 23.77 4.05
N GLY A 512 -23.55 23.12 3.71
CA GLY A 512 -24.50 23.61 2.73
C GLY A 512 -24.03 23.45 1.27
N LEU A 513 -23.09 22.54 1.04
CA LEU A 513 -22.43 22.31 -0.25
C LEU A 513 -22.90 20.99 -0.89
#